data_cef4d3d6eb1bcd7dba6b6f6be88631f5
#
_entry.id   cef4d3d6eb1bcd7dba6b6f6be88631f5
#
_cell.length_a   1.000
_cell.length_b   1.000
_cell.length_c   1.000
_cell.angle_alpha   90.00
_cell.angle_beta   90.00
_cell.angle_gamma   90.00
#
_symmetry.space_group_name_H-M   'P 1'
#
loop_
_entity.id
_entity.type
_entity.pdbx_description
1 polymer ?
#
loop_
_entity_poly.entity_id
_entity_poly.type
_entity_poly.pdbx_seq_one_letter_code
_entity_poly.pdbx_strand_id
1 'polypeptide(L)'
;MSDQVTLAVSEALETLLVAHNHRGMRGVGATLERGYLLRAAQMIRGCTGRAYILTGFPVAGTFETDGPAGAMALYQLLVQRGAQPTILSDRSLTDALCTDFRCIELATGTRGEIASAVSLLYQQAPPDLVISIER
;
A
#
# COMPACT_ATOMS: atom_id res chain seq x y z
N MET A 1 5.60 -26.06 -2.41
CA MET A 1 6.48 -25.41 -3.41
C MET A 1 7.78 -25.09 -2.66
N SER A 2 8.95 -25.45 -3.16
CA SER A 2 10.19 -25.14 -2.44
C SER A 2 10.47 -23.64 -2.45
N ASP A 3 11.13 -23.12 -1.40
CA ASP A 3 11.44 -21.69 -1.28
C ASP A 3 12.25 -21.18 -2.49
N GLN A 4 13.07 -22.03 -3.07
CA GLN A 4 13.88 -21.71 -4.25
C GLN A 4 13.02 -21.49 -5.50
N VAL A 5 11.95 -22.27 -5.71
CA VAL A 5 11.01 -22.08 -6.82
C VAL A 5 10.22 -20.78 -6.64
N THR A 6 9.82 -20.46 -5.41
CA THR A 6 9.09 -19.23 -5.09
C THR A 6 9.95 -18.00 -5.34
N LEU A 7 11.23 -18.03 -4.98
CA LEU A 7 12.16 -16.95 -5.26
C LEU A 7 12.36 -16.76 -6.78
N ALA A 8 12.59 -17.83 -7.53
CA ALA A 8 12.76 -17.76 -8.98
C ALA A 8 11.53 -17.15 -9.68
N VAL A 9 10.33 -17.49 -9.23
CA VAL A 9 9.09 -16.88 -9.74
C VAL A 9 9.04 -15.38 -9.42
N SER A 10 9.40 -14.97 -8.20
CA SER A 10 9.47 -13.54 -7.81
C SER A 10 10.43 -12.79 -8.75
N GLU A 11 11.62 -13.27 -8.96
CA GLU A 11 12.64 -12.63 -9.80
C GLU A 11 12.20 -12.54 -11.27
N ALA A 12 11.48 -13.55 -11.78
CA ALA A 12 10.92 -13.51 -13.12
C ALA A 12 9.83 -12.43 -13.25
N LEU A 13 8.95 -12.31 -12.27
CA LEU A 13 7.92 -11.26 -12.22
C LEU A 13 8.54 -9.86 -12.09
N GLU A 14 9.54 -9.69 -11.24
CA GLU A 14 10.29 -8.43 -11.08
C GLU A 14 10.93 -7.98 -12.39
N THR A 15 11.50 -8.91 -13.15
CA THR A 15 12.07 -8.65 -14.47
C THR A 15 10.98 -8.23 -15.47
N LEU A 16 9.84 -8.90 -15.45
CA LEU A 16 8.71 -8.61 -16.34
C LEU A 16 8.13 -7.21 -16.08
N LEU A 17 7.97 -6.82 -14.81
CA LEU A 17 7.42 -5.50 -14.42
C LEU A 17 8.23 -4.34 -14.98
N VAL A 18 9.54 -4.48 -15.12
CA VAL A 18 10.40 -3.41 -15.64
C VAL A 18 10.81 -3.60 -17.11
N ALA A 19 10.29 -4.64 -17.80
CA ALA A 19 10.71 -5.01 -19.15
C ALA A 19 10.56 -3.87 -20.17
N HIS A 20 9.43 -3.13 -20.12
CA HIS A 20 9.15 -2.01 -21.00
C HIS A 20 9.84 -0.70 -20.58
N ASN A 21 10.46 -0.65 -19.44
CA ASN A 21 11.20 0.51 -18.91
C ASN A 21 10.41 1.84 -18.92
N HIS A 22 9.09 1.79 -18.76
CA HIS A 22 8.29 3.00 -18.64
C HIS A 22 8.76 3.83 -17.44
N ARG A 23 8.85 5.14 -17.61
CA ARG A 23 9.27 6.10 -16.56
C ARG A 23 10.62 5.75 -15.90
N GLY A 24 11.51 5.04 -16.59
CA GLY A 24 12.81 4.65 -16.03
C GLY A 24 12.77 3.54 -14.99
N MET A 25 11.69 2.78 -14.90
CA MET A 25 11.50 1.73 -13.88
C MET A 25 12.58 0.66 -13.86
N ARG A 26 13.29 0.44 -14.98
CA ARG A 26 14.45 -0.47 -15.02
C ARG A 26 15.58 0.01 -14.10
N GLY A 27 15.82 1.33 -14.03
CA GLY A 27 16.78 1.92 -13.12
C GLY A 27 16.37 1.73 -11.65
N VAL A 28 15.10 1.93 -11.34
CA VAL A 28 14.55 1.68 -10.00
C VAL A 28 14.69 0.20 -9.63
N GLY A 29 14.31 -0.72 -10.52
CA GLY A 29 14.43 -2.16 -10.27
C GLY A 29 15.88 -2.60 -10.01
N ALA A 30 16.85 -1.96 -10.65
CA ALA A 30 18.27 -2.26 -10.45
C ALA A 30 18.81 -1.86 -9.06
N THR A 31 18.12 -0.96 -8.34
CA THR A 31 18.50 -0.54 -6.98
C THR A 31 17.84 -1.39 -5.89
N LEU A 32 16.84 -2.20 -6.25
CA LEU A 32 16.15 -3.07 -5.31
C LEU A 32 16.86 -4.43 -5.21
N GLU A 33 16.93 -4.95 -4.00
CA GLU A 33 17.38 -6.32 -3.79
C GLU A 33 16.37 -7.30 -4.40
N ARG A 34 16.86 -8.25 -5.22
CA ARG A 34 16.01 -9.26 -5.88
C ARG A 34 15.18 -10.06 -4.88
N GLY A 35 14.02 -10.51 -5.28
CA GLY A 35 13.05 -11.15 -4.40
C GLY A 35 12.19 -10.16 -3.61
N TYR A 36 12.17 -8.87 -4.00
CA TYR A 36 11.39 -7.86 -3.29
C TYR A 36 9.88 -8.13 -3.34
N LEU A 37 9.35 -8.68 -4.44
CA LEU A 37 7.94 -9.06 -4.51
C LEU A 37 7.62 -10.21 -3.54
N LEU A 38 8.51 -11.19 -3.43
CA LEU A 38 8.34 -12.29 -2.47
C LEU A 38 8.35 -11.76 -1.04
N ARG A 39 9.31 -10.87 -0.71
CA ARG A 39 9.36 -10.25 0.64
C ARG A 39 8.09 -9.46 0.94
N ALA A 40 7.61 -8.64 0.01
CA ALA A 40 6.36 -7.89 0.16
C ALA A 40 5.16 -8.83 0.37
N ALA A 41 5.05 -9.88 -0.45
CA ALA A 41 3.99 -10.89 -0.30
C ALA A 41 4.05 -11.63 1.04
N GLN A 42 5.26 -11.92 1.53
CA GLN A 42 5.45 -12.55 2.86
C GLN A 42 5.04 -11.61 4.00
N MET A 43 5.35 -10.31 3.92
CA MET A 43 4.91 -9.31 4.90
C MET A 43 3.38 -9.21 4.95
N ILE A 44 2.73 -9.11 3.78
CA ILE A 44 1.27 -9.06 3.68
C ILE A 44 0.66 -10.37 4.24
N ARG A 45 1.21 -11.51 3.85
CA ARG A 45 0.75 -12.83 4.31
C ARG A 45 0.90 -13.02 5.81
N GLY A 46 1.94 -12.46 6.41
CA GLY A 46 2.23 -12.58 7.85
C GLY A 46 1.46 -11.59 8.73
N CYS A 47 0.82 -10.59 8.13
CA CYS A 47 0.07 -9.60 8.90
C CYS A 47 -1.27 -10.18 9.39
N THR A 48 -1.46 -10.21 10.71
CA THR A 48 -2.71 -10.60 11.37
C THR A 48 -3.24 -9.50 12.28
N GLY A 49 -2.49 -8.43 12.45
CA GLY A 49 -2.84 -7.27 13.25
C GLY A 49 -3.33 -6.10 12.41
N ARG A 50 -2.99 -4.88 12.84
CA ARG A 50 -3.42 -3.65 12.17
C ARG A 50 -2.57 -3.39 10.93
N ALA A 51 -3.24 -3.12 9.80
CA ALA A 51 -2.59 -2.73 8.55
C ALA A 51 -3.11 -1.37 8.06
N TYR A 52 -2.22 -0.46 7.70
CA TYR A 52 -2.57 0.80 7.03
C TYR A 52 -2.26 0.70 5.55
N ILE A 53 -3.24 1.05 4.72
CA ILE A 53 -3.12 1.09 3.27
C ILE A 53 -3.28 2.55 2.83
N LEU A 54 -2.19 3.19 2.44
CA LEU A 54 -2.20 4.56 1.91
C LEU A 54 -2.43 4.48 0.42
N THR A 55 -3.42 5.24 -0.09
CA THR A 55 -3.72 5.25 -1.52
C THR A 55 -4.41 6.53 -1.94
N GLY A 56 -4.46 6.75 -3.26
CA GLY A 56 -5.10 7.89 -3.89
C GLY A 56 -4.36 9.20 -3.68
N PHE A 57 -4.44 10.08 -4.63
CA PHE A 57 -4.07 11.48 -4.49
C PHE A 57 -5.09 12.36 -5.23
N PRO A 58 -5.29 13.61 -4.78
CA PRO A 58 -6.30 14.48 -5.37
C PRO A 58 -5.90 14.89 -6.79
N VAL A 59 -6.86 14.80 -7.72
CA VAL A 59 -6.72 15.23 -9.11
C VAL A 59 -7.93 16.09 -9.48
N ALA A 60 -7.70 17.38 -9.74
CA ALA A 60 -8.73 18.29 -10.22
C ALA A 60 -10.10 18.23 -9.45
N GLY A 61 -10.04 18.11 -8.13
CA GLY A 61 -11.23 18.04 -7.25
C GLY A 61 -11.85 16.65 -7.10
N THR A 62 -11.17 15.63 -7.62
CA THR A 62 -11.51 14.20 -7.44
C THR A 62 -10.24 13.46 -7.03
N PHE A 63 -10.17 12.16 -7.25
CA PHE A 63 -9.01 11.31 -6.95
C PHE A 63 -8.65 10.41 -8.14
N GLU A 64 -7.41 9.98 -8.21
CA GLU A 64 -6.93 8.95 -9.14
C GLU A 64 -7.55 7.59 -8.79
N THR A 65 -7.87 6.78 -9.79
CA THR A 65 -8.70 5.57 -9.61
C THR A 65 -7.96 4.23 -9.63
N ASP A 66 -6.74 4.17 -10.14
CA ASP A 66 -5.97 2.92 -10.25
C ASP A 66 -5.40 2.45 -8.91
N GLY A 67 -4.82 3.33 -8.11
CA GLY A 67 -4.36 3.01 -6.75
C GLY A 67 -5.48 2.50 -5.83
N PRO A 68 -6.62 3.19 -5.73
CA PRO A 68 -7.76 2.76 -4.92
C PRO A 68 -8.27 1.35 -5.22
N ALA A 69 -8.32 0.94 -6.50
CA ALA A 69 -8.74 -0.40 -6.86
C ALA A 69 -7.82 -1.49 -6.27
N GLY A 70 -6.50 -1.27 -6.34
CA GLY A 70 -5.50 -2.13 -5.70
C GLY A 70 -5.61 -2.15 -4.17
N ALA A 71 -5.86 -0.99 -3.56
CA ALA A 71 -6.03 -0.85 -2.12
C ALA A 71 -7.26 -1.61 -1.60
N MET A 72 -8.39 -1.53 -2.30
CA MET A 72 -9.61 -2.28 -1.96
C MET A 72 -9.38 -3.80 -2.05
N ALA A 73 -8.69 -4.27 -3.08
CA ALA A 73 -8.36 -5.68 -3.22
C ALA A 73 -7.45 -6.18 -2.09
N LEU A 74 -6.42 -5.41 -1.73
CA LEU A 74 -5.54 -5.72 -0.59
C LEU A 74 -6.27 -5.66 0.75
N TYR A 75 -7.16 -4.69 0.94
CA TYR A 75 -8.01 -4.61 2.12
C TYR A 75 -8.81 -5.90 2.32
N GLN A 76 -9.52 -6.35 1.28
CA GLN A 76 -10.32 -7.57 1.34
C GLN A 76 -9.45 -8.81 1.62
N LEU A 77 -8.29 -8.91 0.97
CA LEU A 77 -7.33 -9.99 1.22
C LEU A 77 -6.88 -10.01 2.69
N LEU A 78 -6.52 -8.85 3.25
CA LEU A 78 -6.09 -8.73 4.65
C LEU A 78 -7.20 -9.10 5.64
N VAL A 79 -8.46 -8.68 5.38
CA VAL A 79 -9.63 -9.10 6.17
C VAL A 79 -9.80 -10.61 6.16
N GLN A 80 -9.73 -11.24 4.98
CA GLN A 80 -9.83 -12.71 4.84
C GLN A 80 -8.73 -13.45 5.61
N ARG A 81 -7.60 -12.79 5.85
CA ARG A 81 -6.47 -13.34 6.61
C ARG A 81 -6.52 -13.03 8.11
N GLY A 82 -7.58 -12.35 8.57
CA GLY A 82 -7.78 -12.02 9.98
C GLY A 82 -7.09 -10.74 10.43
N ALA A 83 -6.51 -9.94 9.51
CA ALA A 83 -5.95 -8.64 9.81
C ALA A 83 -7.05 -7.57 9.95
N GLN A 84 -6.67 -6.40 10.46
CA GLN A 84 -7.53 -5.24 10.65
C GLN A 84 -7.05 -4.08 9.75
N PRO A 85 -7.33 -4.14 8.44
CA PRO A 85 -6.89 -3.09 7.52
C PRO A 85 -7.70 -1.81 7.73
N THR A 86 -7.05 -0.67 7.42
CA THR A 86 -7.66 0.66 7.34
C THR A 86 -7.06 1.38 6.16
N ILE A 87 -7.90 1.94 5.30
CA ILE A 87 -7.47 2.78 4.17
C ILE A 87 -7.22 4.20 4.70
N LEU A 88 -6.09 4.77 4.36
CA LEU A 88 -5.72 6.14 4.69
C LEU A 88 -5.64 6.95 3.40
N SER A 89 -6.41 8.02 3.29
CA SER A 89 -6.42 8.87 2.11
C SER A 89 -6.87 10.29 2.43
N ASP A 90 -6.94 11.14 1.42
CA ASP A 90 -7.61 12.43 1.53
C ASP A 90 -9.15 12.28 1.63
N ARG A 91 -9.80 13.39 1.91
CA ARG A 91 -11.25 13.45 2.14
C ARG A 91 -12.06 12.90 0.98
N SER A 92 -11.71 13.25 -0.26
CA SER A 92 -12.50 12.87 -1.43
C SER A 92 -12.65 11.36 -1.58
N LEU A 93 -11.52 10.63 -1.43
CA LEU A 93 -11.52 9.17 -1.52
C LEU A 93 -12.11 8.54 -0.25
N THR A 94 -11.82 9.10 0.92
CA THR A 94 -12.37 8.61 2.19
C THR A 94 -13.89 8.67 2.18
N ASP A 95 -14.49 9.80 1.76
CA ASP A 95 -15.94 9.96 1.64
C ASP A 95 -16.57 8.93 0.67
N ALA A 96 -15.86 8.59 -0.41
CA ALA A 96 -16.31 7.60 -1.38
C ALA A 96 -16.26 6.15 -0.87
N LEU A 97 -15.33 5.82 0.03
CA LEU A 97 -15.06 4.45 0.47
C LEU A 97 -15.58 4.12 1.88
N CYS A 98 -15.86 5.11 2.72
CA CYS A 98 -16.14 4.89 4.16
C CYS A 98 -17.41 4.09 4.46
N THR A 99 -18.30 3.90 3.47
CA THR A 99 -19.49 3.06 3.61
C THR A 99 -19.13 1.56 3.66
N ASP A 100 -18.14 1.15 2.87
CA ASP A 100 -17.81 -0.27 2.67
C ASP A 100 -16.47 -0.66 3.32
N PHE A 101 -15.63 0.32 3.62
CA PHE A 101 -14.27 0.11 4.12
C PHE A 101 -14.02 0.95 5.37
N ARG A 102 -13.20 0.46 6.27
CA ARG A 102 -12.69 1.29 7.36
C ARG A 102 -11.68 2.28 6.77
N CYS A 103 -11.97 3.57 6.93
CA CYS A 103 -11.13 4.64 6.40
C CYS A 103 -10.71 5.60 7.52
N ILE A 104 -9.57 6.25 7.32
CA ILE A 104 -9.10 7.41 8.09
C ILE A 104 -8.73 8.49 7.10
N GLU A 105 -9.31 9.68 7.27
CA GLU A 105 -8.91 10.87 6.52
C GLU A 105 -7.54 11.34 7.01
N LEU A 106 -6.59 11.47 6.09
CA LEU A 106 -5.31 12.11 6.37
C LEU A 106 -5.46 13.62 6.24
N ALA A 107 -5.04 14.33 7.27
CA ALA A 107 -5.00 15.78 7.25
C ALA A 107 -4.16 16.27 6.05
N THR A 108 -4.69 17.25 5.35
CA THR A 108 -3.95 18.06 4.37
C THR A 108 -3.42 19.30 5.08
N GLY A 109 -2.18 19.69 4.80
CA GLY A 109 -1.60 20.84 5.47
C GLY A 109 -0.09 20.94 5.27
N THR A 110 0.56 21.69 6.11
CA THR A 110 2.02 21.78 6.14
C THR A 110 2.65 20.44 6.55
N ARG A 111 3.90 20.25 6.17
CA ARG A 111 4.68 19.07 6.58
C ARG A 111 4.66 18.81 8.09
N GLY A 112 4.69 19.90 8.90
CA GLY A 112 4.67 19.80 10.37
C GLY A 112 3.32 19.31 10.90
N GLU A 113 2.21 19.82 10.36
CA GLU A 113 0.87 19.39 10.74
C GLU A 113 0.62 17.92 10.36
N ILE A 114 1.02 17.52 9.16
CA ILE A 114 0.92 16.12 8.71
C ILE A 114 1.76 15.22 9.61
N ALA A 115 3.01 15.59 9.90
CA ALA A 115 3.89 14.81 10.78
C ALA A 115 3.30 14.64 12.18
N SER A 116 2.70 15.69 12.73
CA SER A 116 2.04 15.65 14.04
C SER A 116 0.81 14.73 14.03
N ALA A 117 -0.03 14.81 13.00
CA ALA A 117 -1.20 13.95 12.84
C ALA A 117 -0.81 12.47 12.70
N VAL A 118 0.20 12.17 11.89
CA VAL A 118 0.73 10.81 11.74
C VAL A 118 1.31 10.29 13.04
N SER A 119 2.08 11.11 13.77
CA SER A 119 2.64 10.72 15.07
C SER A 119 1.56 10.38 16.07
N LEU A 120 0.50 11.17 16.12
CA LEU A 120 -0.65 10.92 17.01
C LEU A 120 -1.37 9.60 16.62
N LEU A 121 -1.59 9.39 15.34
CA LEU A 121 -2.18 8.14 14.84
C LEU A 121 -1.35 6.92 15.25
N TYR A 122 -0.04 6.98 15.10
CA TYR A 122 0.86 5.87 15.48
C TYR A 122 0.92 5.65 17.00
N GLN A 123 0.80 6.69 17.81
CA GLN A 123 0.73 6.56 19.26
C GLN A 123 -0.57 5.90 19.72
N GLN A 124 -1.69 6.24 19.10
CA GLN A 124 -3.01 5.70 19.48
C GLN A 124 -3.26 4.31 18.89
N ALA A 125 -2.77 4.05 17.70
CA ALA A 125 -3.09 2.87 16.92
C ALA A 125 -1.92 2.43 16.03
N PRO A 126 -0.80 1.96 16.61
CA PRO A 126 0.37 1.56 15.83
C PRO A 126 0.02 0.43 14.86
N PRO A 127 0.43 0.53 13.58
CA PRO A 127 0.24 -0.54 12.61
C PRO A 127 1.36 -1.58 12.69
N ASP A 128 1.04 -2.83 12.38
CA ASP A 128 2.00 -3.90 12.15
C ASP A 128 2.50 -3.90 10.71
N LEU A 129 1.71 -3.33 9.80
CA LEU A 129 2.02 -3.24 8.38
C LEU A 129 1.54 -1.92 7.80
N VAL A 130 2.38 -1.28 6.99
CA VAL A 130 2.02 -0.11 6.19
C VAL A 130 2.29 -0.41 4.72
N ILE A 131 1.30 -0.18 3.87
CA ILE A 131 1.39 -0.34 2.42
C ILE A 131 1.05 1.00 1.78
N SER A 132 1.87 1.46 0.84
CA SER A 132 1.60 2.65 0.03
C SER A 132 1.38 2.24 -1.43
N ILE A 133 0.25 2.65 -2.00
CA ILE A 133 -0.15 2.37 -3.38
C ILE A 133 -0.55 3.70 -4.02
N GLU A 134 0.20 4.13 -5.02
CA GLU A 134 -0.10 5.35 -5.78
C GLU A 134 -0.32 6.58 -4.85
N ARG A 135 0.69 6.86 -3.98
CA ARG A 135 0.62 8.01 -3.08
C ARG A 135 2.00 8.63 -2.81
#